data_3b7f27bad53a0109b40835ade0ae2460
#
_entry.id   3b7f27bad53a0109b40835ade0ae2460
#
_cell.length_a   1.000
_cell.length_b   1.000
_cell.length_c   1.000
_cell.angle_alpha   90.00
_cell.angle_beta   90.00
_cell.angle_gamma   90.00
#
_symmetry.space_group_name_H-M   'P 1'
#
loop_
_entity.id
_entity.type
_entity.pdbx_description
1 polymer ?
#
loop_
_entity_poly.entity_id
_entity_poly.type
_entity_poly.pdbx_seq_one_letter_code
_entity_poly.pdbx_strand_id
1 'polypeptide(L)'
;ITTQSSYYGSSSLRVTPPQRYSARIRGWNFHIREKPDPGEYRYLQLAWKTDGAKGVMIELADNGKWPPAEKPLRRYYSGQNTTKWQATQISPKAPQKWTVIIRDLWEDFGDFTLTGIAPTAMGGPVLFDRIELLRTVESE
;
A
#
# COMPACT_ATOMS: atom_id res chain seq x y z
N ILE A 1 6.86 -11.12 9.73
CA ILE A 1 5.51 -11.22 10.31
C ILE A 1 5.62 -11.19 11.83
N THR A 2 4.81 -10.41 12.46
CA THR A 2 4.76 -10.30 13.91
C THR A 2 3.36 -10.63 14.46
N THR A 3 3.32 -11.22 15.65
CA THR A 3 2.06 -11.50 16.36
C THR A 3 1.77 -10.51 17.48
N GLN A 4 2.67 -9.57 17.76
CA GLN A 4 2.55 -8.63 18.88
C GLN A 4 1.51 -7.55 18.64
N SER A 5 1.25 -7.21 17.41
CA SER A 5 0.28 -6.18 17.07
C SER A 5 -0.30 -6.49 15.70
N SER A 6 -1.62 -6.66 15.65
CA SER A 6 -2.31 -6.95 14.42
C SER A 6 -3.66 -6.24 14.39
N TYR A 7 -4.15 -5.92 13.20
CA TYR A 7 -5.46 -5.36 12.99
C TYR A 7 -6.50 -6.46 12.90
N TYR A 8 -6.16 -7.51 12.18
CA TYR A 8 -7.07 -8.62 11.90
C TYR A 8 -6.30 -9.94 12.01
N GLY A 9 -6.85 -10.88 12.74
CA GLY A 9 -6.20 -12.15 12.98
C GLY A 9 -5.06 -12.04 13.99
N SER A 10 -4.12 -12.96 13.96
CA SER A 10 -3.05 -13.10 14.93
C SER A 10 -1.70 -12.56 14.49
N SER A 11 -1.58 -12.05 13.26
CA SER A 11 -0.29 -11.61 12.74
C SER A 11 -0.44 -10.44 11.79
N SER A 12 0.63 -9.68 11.66
CA SER A 12 0.75 -8.57 10.75
C SER A 12 2.16 -8.54 10.15
N LEU A 13 2.35 -7.75 9.10
CA LEU A 13 3.67 -7.51 8.52
C LEU A 13 4.32 -6.31 9.20
N ARG A 14 5.51 -6.52 9.78
CA ARG A 14 6.30 -5.46 10.39
C ARG A 14 7.46 -5.09 9.45
N VAL A 15 7.57 -3.80 9.16
CA VAL A 15 8.65 -3.25 8.32
C VAL A 15 9.44 -2.25 9.15
N THR A 16 10.76 -2.39 9.17
CA THR A 16 11.65 -1.48 9.89
C THR A 16 12.64 -0.83 8.94
N PRO A 17 13.00 0.46 9.17
CA PRO A 17 14.03 1.10 8.36
C PRO A 17 15.41 0.44 8.60
N PRO A 18 16.27 0.35 7.59
CA PRO A 18 16.10 0.81 6.22
C PRO A 18 15.48 -0.23 5.29
N GLN A 19 14.76 -1.20 5.83
CA GLN A 19 14.18 -2.29 5.04
C GLN A 19 13.16 -1.77 4.03
N ARG A 20 13.25 -2.31 2.84
CA ARG A 20 12.28 -2.09 1.77
C ARG A 20 11.97 -3.44 1.16
N TYR A 21 10.70 -3.79 1.17
CA TYR A 21 10.26 -4.99 0.51
C TYR A 21 9.92 -4.64 -0.93
N SER A 22 10.73 -5.13 -1.86
CA SER A 22 10.50 -4.96 -3.29
C SER A 22 10.29 -6.30 -3.98
N ALA A 23 9.96 -7.31 -3.21
CA ALA A 23 9.80 -8.64 -3.75
C ALA A 23 8.57 -8.72 -4.64
N ARG A 24 8.73 -9.36 -5.80
CA ARG A 24 7.59 -9.77 -6.60
C ARG A 24 6.86 -10.87 -5.85
N ILE A 25 5.58 -10.68 -5.65
CA ILE A 25 4.76 -11.73 -5.10
C ILE A 25 4.41 -12.68 -6.26
N ARG A 26 4.88 -13.90 -6.15
CA ARG A 26 4.68 -14.90 -7.20
C ARG A 26 3.20 -15.09 -7.46
N GLY A 27 2.82 -15.02 -8.75
CA GLY A 27 1.42 -15.15 -9.14
C GLY A 27 0.61 -13.87 -9.10
N TRP A 28 1.20 -12.75 -8.69
CA TRP A 28 0.51 -11.47 -8.73
C TRP A 28 0.53 -10.93 -10.15
N ASN A 29 -0.67 -10.86 -10.73
CA ASN A 29 -0.89 -10.34 -12.07
C ASN A 29 -2.37 -9.96 -12.13
N PHE A 30 -2.71 -8.80 -11.54
CA PHE A 30 -4.09 -8.36 -11.40
C PHE A 30 -4.34 -7.12 -12.24
N HIS A 31 -5.25 -7.21 -13.18
CA HIS A 31 -5.63 -6.08 -14.02
C HIS A 31 -6.52 -5.12 -13.24
N ILE A 32 -6.12 -3.86 -13.20
CA ILE A 32 -6.89 -2.78 -12.59
C ILE A 32 -7.68 -2.09 -13.68
N ARG A 33 -9.01 -2.07 -13.52
CA ARG A 33 -9.96 -1.62 -14.54
C ARG A 33 -11.04 -0.76 -13.93
N GLU A 34 -11.66 0.08 -14.74
CA GLU A 34 -12.81 0.88 -14.32
C GLU A 34 -14.01 0.00 -13.96
N LYS A 35 -14.29 -0.99 -14.80
CA LYS A 35 -15.38 -1.95 -14.60
C LYS A 35 -14.79 -3.36 -14.60
N PRO A 36 -14.27 -3.81 -13.46
CA PRO A 36 -13.54 -5.09 -13.42
C PRO A 36 -14.47 -6.28 -13.64
N ASP A 37 -14.01 -7.18 -14.52
CA ASP A 37 -14.59 -8.50 -14.71
C ASP A 37 -14.09 -9.46 -13.63
N PRO A 38 -14.62 -10.69 -13.51
CA PRO A 38 -14.09 -11.66 -12.57
C PRO A 38 -12.58 -11.84 -12.73
N GLY A 39 -11.85 -11.74 -11.60
CA GLY A 39 -10.38 -11.79 -11.60
C GLY A 39 -9.70 -10.45 -11.82
N GLU A 40 -10.45 -9.40 -12.11
CA GLU A 40 -9.96 -8.03 -12.21
C GLU A 40 -10.41 -7.23 -11.00
N TYR A 41 -9.75 -6.10 -10.73
CA TYR A 41 -9.99 -5.31 -9.52
C TYR A 41 -9.93 -3.82 -9.83
N ARG A 42 -10.41 -3.02 -8.88
CA ARG A 42 -10.37 -1.57 -8.99
C ARG A 42 -9.82 -0.91 -7.74
N TYR A 43 -10.06 -1.50 -6.56
CA TYR A 43 -9.78 -0.88 -5.26
C TYR A 43 -8.73 -1.66 -4.49
N LEU A 44 -7.92 -0.92 -3.72
CA LEU A 44 -6.99 -1.48 -2.75
C LEU A 44 -7.48 -1.11 -1.35
N GLN A 45 -7.54 -2.10 -0.46
CA GLN A 45 -7.84 -1.90 0.95
C GLN A 45 -6.73 -2.51 1.78
N LEU A 46 -6.30 -1.78 2.80
CA LEU A 46 -5.34 -2.30 3.76
C LEU A 46 -5.51 -1.60 5.10
N ALA A 47 -4.97 -2.20 6.15
CA ALA A 47 -4.81 -1.56 7.45
C ALA A 47 -3.33 -1.32 7.69
N TRP A 48 -2.97 -0.15 8.21
CA TRP A 48 -1.60 0.15 8.60
C TRP A 48 -1.56 0.98 9.87
N LYS A 49 -0.40 0.94 10.53
CA LYS A 49 -0.10 1.85 11.63
C LYS A 49 1.40 2.01 11.76
N THR A 50 1.82 3.11 12.39
CA THR A 50 3.22 3.32 12.73
C THR A 50 3.48 2.89 14.17
N ASP A 51 4.71 2.43 14.42
CA ASP A 51 5.19 2.09 15.75
C ASP A 51 6.46 2.91 15.99
N GLY A 52 6.27 4.24 16.16
CA GLY A 52 7.35 5.20 16.28
C GLY A 52 7.81 5.80 14.96
N ALA A 53 7.30 5.35 13.82
CA ALA A 53 7.68 5.89 12.52
C ALA A 53 7.08 7.27 12.28
N LYS A 54 7.78 8.10 11.49
CA LYS A 54 7.31 9.41 11.07
C LYS A 54 6.38 9.35 9.88
N GLY A 55 6.44 8.27 9.11
CA GLY A 55 5.60 8.04 7.97
C GLY A 55 5.59 6.59 7.53
N VAL A 56 4.63 6.28 6.68
CA VAL A 56 4.45 4.95 6.08
C VAL A 56 4.09 5.13 4.63
N MET A 57 4.64 4.28 3.76
CA MET A 57 4.43 4.35 2.33
C MET A 57 4.18 2.96 1.75
N ILE A 58 3.40 2.91 0.69
CA ILE A 58 3.22 1.72 -0.11
C ILE A 58 3.41 2.07 -1.58
N GLU A 59 4.15 1.21 -2.30
CA GLU A 59 4.35 1.32 -3.75
C GLU A 59 3.73 0.13 -4.45
N LEU A 60 3.26 0.35 -5.67
CA LEU A 60 2.65 -0.67 -6.51
C LEU A 60 3.41 -0.78 -7.82
N ALA A 61 3.78 -2.00 -8.20
CA ALA A 61 4.44 -2.26 -9.47
C ALA A 61 3.41 -2.48 -10.58
N ASP A 62 3.68 -1.93 -11.75
CA ASP A 62 2.88 -2.11 -12.95
C ASP A 62 3.67 -2.95 -13.95
N ASN A 63 3.14 -4.11 -14.29
CA ASN A 63 3.73 -5.01 -15.27
C ASN A 63 5.23 -5.27 -15.02
N GLY A 64 5.57 -5.50 -13.75
CA GLY A 64 6.94 -5.77 -13.32
C GLY A 64 7.82 -4.55 -13.10
N LYS A 65 7.28 -3.34 -13.26
CA LYS A 65 8.05 -2.09 -13.12
C LYS A 65 7.59 -1.27 -11.94
N TRP A 66 8.54 -0.79 -11.15
CA TRP A 66 8.27 0.16 -10.07
C TRP A 66 8.14 1.57 -10.64
N PRO A 67 7.34 2.44 -10.00
CA PRO A 67 7.14 3.80 -10.51
C PRO A 67 8.42 4.63 -10.45
N PRO A 68 8.59 5.57 -11.41
CA PRO A 68 9.75 6.47 -11.39
C PRO A 68 9.70 7.39 -10.18
N ALA A 69 10.87 7.76 -9.65
CA ALA A 69 11.00 8.53 -8.41
C ALA A 69 10.36 9.93 -8.53
N GLU A 70 10.41 10.54 -9.70
CA GLU A 70 9.98 11.91 -9.94
C GLU A 70 8.48 12.07 -10.19
N LYS A 71 7.70 10.98 -10.15
CA LYS A 71 6.25 11.03 -10.36
C LYS A 71 5.53 10.39 -9.17
N PRO A 72 4.41 10.96 -8.70
CA PRO A 72 3.64 10.38 -7.59
C PRO A 72 2.79 9.18 -8.00
N LEU A 73 3.13 8.54 -9.06
CA LEU A 73 2.40 7.47 -9.69
C LEU A 73 2.54 6.17 -8.89
N ARG A 74 1.42 5.58 -8.52
CA ARG A 74 1.33 4.29 -7.82
C ARG A 74 2.10 4.23 -6.50
N ARG A 75 2.14 5.36 -5.78
CA ARG A 75 2.66 5.45 -4.42
C ARG A 75 1.69 6.20 -3.53
N TYR A 76 1.46 5.68 -2.35
CA TYR A 76 0.67 6.34 -1.31
C TYR A 76 1.46 6.41 -0.01
N TYR A 77 1.33 7.52 0.71
CA TYR A 77 1.94 7.63 2.02
C TYR A 77 1.05 8.41 3.00
N SER A 78 1.30 8.19 4.29
CA SER A 78 0.72 9.00 5.37
C SER A 78 1.83 9.47 6.28
N GLY A 79 1.67 10.68 6.83
CA GLY A 79 2.71 11.31 7.65
C GLY A 79 3.74 12.02 6.79
N GLN A 80 5.01 11.88 7.18
CA GLN A 80 6.14 12.48 6.48
C GLN A 80 6.65 11.53 5.40
N ASN A 81 7.08 12.09 4.29
CA ASN A 81 7.77 11.36 3.24
C ASN A 81 9.26 11.71 3.30
N THR A 82 10.05 10.81 3.88
CA THR A 82 11.51 10.98 3.97
C THR A 82 12.25 10.36 2.79
N THR A 83 11.54 9.74 1.86
CA THR A 83 12.12 9.28 0.60
C THR A 83 12.29 10.48 -0.32
N LYS A 84 13.03 10.29 -1.40
CA LYS A 84 13.11 11.32 -2.45
C LYS A 84 12.11 11.06 -3.57
N TRP A 85 11.17 10.16 -3.33
CA TRP A 85 10.17 9.77 -4.30
C TRP A 85 8.92 10.60 -4.15
N GLN A 86 8.35 11.02 -5.26
CA GLN A 86 7.05 11.66 -5.27
C GLN A 86 5.97 10.63 -4.95
N ALA A 87 4.99 11.00 -4.16
CA ALA A 87 3.92 10.11 -3.73
C ALA A 87 2.67 10.89 -3.37
N THR A 88 1.52 10.23 -3.43
CA THR A 88 0.24 10.82 -3.04
C THR A 88 0.04 10.67 -1.54
N GLN A 89 -0.12 11.80 -0.85
CA GLN A 89 -0.35 11.79 0.59
C GLN A 89 -1.82 11.46 0.90
N ILE A 90 -2.02 10.45 1.74
CA ILE A 90 -3.35 10.07 2.21
C ILE A 90 -3.76 10.90 3.42
N SER A 91 -2.83 11.09 4.37
CA SER A 91 -3.09 11.92 5.54
C SER A 91 -1.81 12.62 5.99
N PRO A 92 -1.92 13.84 6.59
CA PRO A 92 -0.73 14.58 7.03
C PRO A 92 -0.08 14.00 8.28
N LYS A 93 -0.79 13.18 9.04
CA LYS A 93 -0.27 12.55 10.25
C LYS A 93 -0.03 11.07 10.03
N ALA A 94 1.08 10.57 10.58
CA ALA A 94 1.37 9.15 10.60
C ALA A 94 0.31 8.44 11.47
N PRO A 95 -0.25 7.31 11.00
CA PRO A 95 -1.29 6.60 11.75
C PRO A 95 -0.70 5.90 12.95
N GLN A 96 -0.99 6.38 14.16
CA GLN A 96 -0.51 5.78 15.41
C GLN A 96 -1.39 4.62 15.87
N LYS A 97 -2.59 4.50 15.30
CA LYS A 97 -3.52 3.40 15.56
C LYS A 97 -3.81 2.70 14.24
N TRP A 98 -4.26 1.47 14.32
CA TRP A 98 -4.71 0.75 13.12
C TRP A 98 -5.73 1.58 12.36
N THR A 99 -5.40 1.89 11.13
CA THR A 99 -6.22 2.72 10.24
C THR A 99 -6.43 1.97 8.94
N VAL A 100 -7.68 1.77 8.58
CA VAL A 100 -8.04 1.15 7.30
C VAL A 100 -8.05 2.25 6.24
N ILE A 101 -7.39 1.98 5.13
CA ILE A 101 -7.47 2.84 3.95
C ILE A 101 -8.05 2.05 2.77
N ILE A 102 -8.84 2.74 1.97
CA ILE A 102 -9.38 2.22 0.72
C ILE A 102 -9.06 3.23 -0.37
N ARG A 103 -8.40 2.76 -1.45
CA ARG A 103 -8.04 3.63 -2.56
C ARG A 103 -8.63 3.09 -3.85
N ASP A 104 -9.17 4.00 -4.66
CA ASP A 104 -9.64 3.71 -6.00
C ASP A 104 -8.44 3.80 -6.95
N LEU A 105 -7.83 2.65 -7.23
CA LEU A 105 -6.60 2.59 -8.02
C LEU A 105 -6.84 3.05 -9.45
N TRP A 106 -8.01 2.74 -9.99
CA TRP A 106 -8.32 3.16 -11.36
C TRP A 106 -8.50 4.67 -11.46
N GLU A 107 -9.22 5.28 -10.51
CA GLU A 107 -9.40 6.73 -10.50
C GLU A 107 -8.06 7.45 -10.33
N ASP A 108 -7.20 6.92 -9.47
CA ASP A 108 -5.91 7.53 -9.18
C ASP A 108 -4.88 7.34 -10.30
N PHE A 109 -4.88 6.17 -10.96
CA PHE A 109 -3.78 5.79 -11.87
C PHE A 109 -4.24 5.28 -13.25
N GLY A 110 -5.53 5.03 -13.46
CA GLY A 110 -6.03 4.44 -14.69
C GLY A 110 -5.78 2.93 -14.76
N ASP A 111 -5.92 2.38 -15.94
CA ASP A 111 -5.68 0.96 -16.17
C ASP A 111 -4.20 0.62 -15.97
N PHE A 112 -3.94 -0.42 -15.22
CA PHE A 112 -2.59 -0.98 -15.11
C PHE A 112 -2.66 -2.44 -14.63
N THR A 113 -1.52 -3.13 -14.67
CA THR A 113 -1.42 -4.52 -14.21
C THR A 113 -0.58 -4.56 -12.95
N LEU A 114 -1.23 -4.79 -11.81
CA LEU A 114 -0.56 -4.85 -10.51
C LEU A 114 0.20 -6.16 -10.37
N THR A 115 1.53 -6.07 -10.26
CA THR A 115 2.40 -7.24 -10.16
C THR A 115 3.24 -7.28 -8.89
N GLY A 116 3.18 -6.26 -8.07
CA GLY A 116 3.95 -6.23 -6.83
C GLY A 116 3.56 -5.09 -5.93
N ILE A 117 3.90 -5.22 -4.66
CA ILE A 117 3.63 -4.25 -3.63
C ILE A 117 4.86 -4.12 -2.73
N ALA A 118 5.26 -2.89 -2.42
CA ALA A 118 6.43 -2.64 -1.59
C ALA A 118 6.09 -1.68 -0.45
N PRO A 119 5.98 -2.19 0.77
CA PRO A 119 5.81 -1.34 1.95
C PRO A 119 7.14 -0.69 2.36
N THR A 120 7.09 0.56 2.80
CA THR A 120 8.26 1.32 3.22
C THR A 120 7.98 1.99 4.56
N ALA A 121 8.92 1.87 5.49
CA ALA A 121 8.89 2.51 6.80
C ALA A 121 9.82 3.72 6.80
N MET A 122 9.36 4.83 7.37
CA MET A 122 10.13 6.08 7.42
C MET A 122 10.29 6.56 8.86
N GLY A 123 11.53 6.54 9.35
CA GLY A 123 11.88 7.04 10.68
C GLY A 123 11.52 6.11 11.84
N GLY A 124 11.09 4.90 11.58
CA GLY A 124 10.76 3.91 12.60
C GLY A 124 9.94 2.77 12.02
N PRO A 125 9.59 1.77 12.82
CA PRO A 125 8.81 0.63 12.32
C PRO A 125 7.37 0.99 11.96
N VAL A 126 6.83 0.26 10.99
CA VAL A 126 5.42 0.32 10.58
C VAL A 126 4.85 -1.10 10.51
N LEU A 127 3.55 -1.20 10.59
CA LEU A 127 2.84 -2.48 10.53
C LEU A 127 1.75 -2.41 9.48
N PHE A 128 1.60 -3.50 8.74
CA PHE A 128 0.58 -3.67 7.71
C PHE A 128 -0.23 -4.90 8.00
N ASP A 129 -1.50 -4.86 7.72
CA ASP A 129 -2.38 -6.01 7.86
C ASP A 129 -3.47 -5.96 6.81
N ARG A 130 -3.98 -7.13 6.43
CA ARG A 130 -5.13 -7.32 5.56
C ARG A 130 -5.08 -6.50 4.27
N ILE A 131 -4.03 -6.71 3.48
CA ILE A 131 -3.90 -6.08 2.16
C ILE A 131 -4.79 -6.87 1.19
N GLU A 132 -5.79 -6.20 0.62
CA GLU A 132 -6.79 -6.82 -0.24
C GLU A 132 -7.05 -5.99 -1.49
N LEU A 133 -7.36 -6.67 -2.58
CA LEU A 133 -7.89 -6.04 -3.78
C LEU A 133 -9.40 -6.30 -3.85
N LEU A 134 -10.17 -5.30 -4.24
CA LEU A 134 -11.62 -5.38 -4.33
C LEU A 134 -12.10 -4.94 -5.70
N ARG A 135 -13.17 -5.57 -6.19
CA ARG A 135 -13.83 -5.17 -7.44
C ARG A 135 -14.78 -4.02 -7.20
N THR A 136 -15.44 -4.03 -6.05
CA THR A 136 -16.42 -3.00 -5.66
C THR A 136 -16.20 -2.65 -4.20
N VAL A 137 -16.66 -1.46 -3.82
CA VAL A 137 -16.71 -1.02 -2.43
C VAL A 137 -18.18 -0.79 -2.10
N GLU A 138 -18.65 -1.41 -1.01
CA GLU A 138 -20.01 -1.19 -0.55
C GLU A 138 -20.14 0.22 0.00
N SER A 139 -21.13 0.94 -0.49
CA SER A 139 -21.47 2.23 0.08
C SER A 139 -22.44 2.00 1.23
N GLU A 140 -22.08 2.49 2.40
CA GLU A 140 -22.97 2.49 3.57
C GLU A 140 -23.73 3.79 3.66
#